data_3087fec20e17d9cc205ce68f51693bfa
#
_entry.id   3087fec20e17d9cc205ce68f51693bfa
#
_cell.length_a   1.000
_cell.length_b   1.000
_cell.length_c   1.000
_cell.angle_alpha   90.00
_cell.angle_beta   90.00
_cell.angle_gamma   90.00
#
_symmetry.space_group_name_H-M   'P 1'
#
loop_
_entity.id
_entity.type
_entity.pdbx_description
1 polymer ?
#
loop_
_entity_poly.entity_id
_entity_poly.type
_entity_poly.pdbx_seq_one_letter_code
_entity_poly.pdbx_strand_id
1 'polypeptide(L)'
;RKNLCYVVRQASDKDGELLHILNVVKGSAIVYTRSRKRTKEITQLLNHNHIKATFYHAGLEHFTKDIRQKEWQAGDTRVMVATNAFGMGIDKSDVRIVIHMDCPDSLEAYFQEAGRGGRDGQKAYAVLLYNPSDARKLNKRIADNFPEKDYVRKVYDSLAYYYQIGVGSGTGHTFTFDIIKFCRAYHLSMTWADASLHIIERLGYIVYENEPNNSARLMFLLSRSQLYLLDNLSPREEAAIDALLRLYGGLFNDYTYIDEQLIAHKAGLTHQQVYMILKNFSARHILHFIPQRKMPYVSFLRDRIDGDKLDITHEVYEDRKNIKYLRKYFCCEKKNRLGTVAHTCN
;
A
#
# COMPACT_ATOMS: atom_id res chain seq x y z
N ARG A 1 -8.17 16.03 17.56
CA ARG A 1 -7.45 16.98 18.43
C ARG A 1 -8.13 18.34 18.37
N LYS A 2 -8.25 19.03 19.48
CA LYS A 2 -8.90 20.37 19.57
C LYS A 2 -8.14 21.47 18.81
N ASN A 3 -6.85 21.31 18.59
CA ASN A 3 -5.98 22.28 17.90
C ASN A 3 -5.88 22.06 16.38
N LEU A 4 -6.48 20.99 15.82
CA LEU A 4 -6.46 20.67 14.40
C LEU A 4 -7.82 21.00 13.76
N CYS A 5 -7.83 21.97 12.85
CA CYS A 5 -9.02 22.40 12.13
C CYS A 5 -9.11 21.70 10.77
N TYR A 6 -10.19 20.95 10.54
CA TYR A 6 -10.47 20.29 9.28
C TYR A 6 -11.28 21.20 8.37
N VAL A 7 -10.82 21.39 7.13
CA VAL A 7 -11.43 22.27 6.16
C VAL A 7 -11.55 21.56 4.81
N VAL A 8 -12.73 21.56 4.21
CA VAL A 8 -12.92 21.19 2.80
C VAL A 8 -13.17 22.47 2.03
N ARG A 9 -12.31 22.73 1.03
CA ARG A 9 -12.37 23.94 0.22
C ARG A 9 -12.55 23.61 -1.24
N GLN A 10 -13.65 24.10 -1.80
CA GLN A 10 -13.92 23.94 -3.23
C GLN A 10 -13.02 24.88 -4.03
N ALA A 11 -12.27 24.33 -4.97
CA ALA A 11 -11.38 25.08 -5.85
C ALA A 11 -11.49 24.56 -7.28
N SER A 12 -11.77 25.45 -8.21
CA SER A 12 -11.69 25.20 -9.65
C SER A 12 -10.24 25.13 -10.10
N ASP A 13 -9.40 26.02 -9.60
CA ASP A 13 -7.95 26.04 -9.71
C ASP A 13 -7.32 25.65 -8.36
N LYS A 14 -6.97 24.37 -8.23
CA LYS A 14 -6.34 23.87 -7.01
C LYS A 14 -4.91 24.37 -6.82
N ASP A 15 -4.20 24.68 -7.89
CA ASP A 15 -2.81 25.13 -7.85
C ASP A 15 -2.71 26.55 -7.35
N GLY A 16 -3.55 27.44 -7.89
CA GLY A 16 -3.67 28.82 -7.39
C GLY A 16 -4.13 28.85 -5.94
N GLU A 17 -5.08 27.99 -5.56
CA GLU A 17 -5.57 27.90 -4.20
C GLU A 17 -4.51 27.36 -3.23
N LEU A 18 -3.70 26.37 -3.64
CA LEU A 18 -2.55 25.87 -2.87
C LEU A 18 -1.55 27.01 -2.57
N LEU A 19 -1.18 27.79 -3.60
CA LEU A 19 -0.28 28.92 -3.44
C LEU A 19 -0.85 29.97 -2.47
N HIS A 20 -2.13 30.31 -2.63
CA HIS A 20 -2.82 31.23 -1.73
C HIS A 20 -2.76 30.76 -0.28
N ILE A 21 -3.14 29.51 0.00
CA ILE A 21 -3.14 28.94 1.35
C ILE A 21 -1.74 28.95 1.96
N LEU A 22 -0.71 28.52 1.21
CA LEU A 22 0.66 28.47 1.70
C LEU A 22 1.27 29.88 1.90
N ASN A 23 0.75 30.90 1.22
CA ASN A 23 1.15 32.28 1.46
C ASN A 23 0.51 32.85 2.74
N VAL A 24 -0.69 32.43 3.07
CA VAL A 24 -1.41 32.88 4.29
C VAL A 24 -0.92 32.11 5.53
N VAL A 25 -0.89 30.77 5.46
CA VAL A 25 -0.49 29.94 6.59
C VAL A 25 1.00 29.69 6.53
N LYS A 26 1.75 30.33 7.41
CA LYS A 26 3.22 30.16 7.51
C LYS A 26 3.57 28.93 8.33
N GLY A 27 4.84 28.50 8.25
CA GLY A 27 5.37 27.33 8.95
C GLY A 27 5.44 26.08 8.08
N SER A 28 5.80 24.96 8.68
CA SER A 28 6.02 23.70 8.02
C SER A 28 4.72 23.13 7.43
N ALA A 29 4.79 22.58 6.22
CA ALA A 29 3.63 22.08 5.51
C ALA A 29 3.87 20.70 4.87
N ILE A 30 2.80 19.92 4.75
CA ILE A 30 2.75 18.70 3.95
C ILE A 30 1.66 18.86 2.91
N VAL A 31 1.97 18.51 1.66
CA VAL A 31 1.01 18.50 0.55
C VAL A 31 0.90 17.09 0.00
N TYR A 32 -0.25 16.46 0.17
CA TYR A 32 -0.51 15.11 -0.33
C TYR A 32 -1.11 15.14 -1.72
N THR A 33 -0.58 14.31 -2.60
CA THR A 33 -1.10 14.03 -3.93
C THR A 33 -0.94 12.54 -4.26
N ARG A 34 -1.74 12.02 -5.17
CA ARG A 34 -1.75 10.59 -5.50
C ARG A 34 -0.69 10.18 -6.53
N SER A 35 -0.19 11.11 -7.32
CA SER A 35 0.68 10.82 -8.46
C SER A 35 2.13 11.20 -8.19
N ARG A 36 3.06 10.26 -8.45
CA ARG A 36 4.51 10.53 -8.43
C ARG A 36 4.88 11.69 -9.37
N LYS A 37 4.24 11.78 -10.54
CA LYS A 37 4.43 12.88 -11.48
C LYS A 37 3.95 14.20 -10.86
N ARG A 38 2.75 14.19 -10.27
CA ARG A 38 2.16 15.38 -9.67
C ARG A 38 2.95 15.91 -8.48
N THR A 39 3.62 15.05 -7.69
CA THR A 39 4.50 15.51 -6.61
C THR A 39 5.63 16.39 -7.15
N LYS A 40 6.22 16.02 -8.28
CA LYS A 40 7.29 16.80 -8.94
C LYS A 40 6.76 18.12 -9.49
N GLU A 41 5.63 18.08 -10.20
CA GLU A 41 5.00 19.27 -10.79
C GLU A 41 4.65 20.32 -9.73
N ILE A 42 4.01 19.91 -8.63
CA ILE A 42 3.68 20.80 -7.52
C ILE A 42 4.94 21.34 -6.85
N THR A 43 5.97 20.52 -6.66
CA THR A 43 7.24 20.98 -6.10
C THR A 43 7.89 22.06 -6.97
N GLN A 44 7.89 21.86 -8.29
CA GLN A 44 8.40 22.87 -9.23
C GLN A 44 7.57 24.15 -9.18
N LEU A 45 6.24 24.04 -9.14
CA LEU A 45 5.33 25.18 -9.01
C LEU A 45 5.63 25.97 -7.74
N LEU A 46 5.79 25.31 -6.60
CA LEU A 46 6.08 25.96 -5.31
C LEU A 46 7.44 26.67 -5.32
N ASN A 47 8.48 25.98 -5.80
CA ASN A 47 9.83 26.57 -5.88
C ASN A 47 9.89 27.76 -6.85
N HIS A 48 9.16 27.70 -7.97
CA HIS A 48 9.04 28.83 -8.90
C HIS A 48 8.37 30.06 -8.23
N ASN A 49 7.47 29.82 -7.30
CA ASN A 49 6.81 30.87 -6.50
C ASN A 49 7.52 31.17 -5.18
N HIS A 50 8.82 30.90 -5.07
CA HIS A 50 9.67 31.19 -3.91
C HIS A 50 9.23 30.49 -2.61
N ILE A 51 8.48 29.39 -2.70
CA ILE A 51 8.12 28.53 -1.57
C ILE A 51 9.03 27.31 -1.60
N LYS A 52 10.02 27.24 -0.71
CA LYS A 52 10.97 26.12 -0.64
C LYS A 52 10.22 24.79 -0.43
N ALA A 53 10.26 23.92 -1.41
CA ALA A 53 9.58 22.64 -1.42
C ALA A 53 10.48 21.51 -1.93
N THR A 54 10.26 20.30 -1.40
CA THR A 54 10.82 19.06 -1.91
C THR A 54 9.72 18.00 -2.07
N PHE A 55 10.00 16.89 -2.74
CA PHE A 55 9.01 15.83 -2.95
C PHE A 55 9.46 14.48 -2.44
N TYR A 56 8.47 13.64 -2.08
CA TYR A 56 8.68 12.29 -1.55
C TYR A 56 7.68 11.30 -2.13
N HIS A 57 8.15 10.17 -2.65
CA HIS A 57 7.32 9.06 -3.09
C HIS A 57 8.08 7.73 -3.03
N ALA A 58 7.36 6.60 -3.07
CA ALA A 58 7.95 5.26 -2.92
C ALA A 58 9.06 4.96 -3.93
N GLY A 59 8.96 5.48 -5.16
CA GLY A 59 9.94 5.24 -6.22
C GLY A 59 11.24 6.05 -6.13
N LEU A 60 11.50 6.77 -5.03
CA LEU A 60 12.81 7.38 -4.78
C LEU A 60 13.75 6.36 -4.14
N GLU A 61 15.04 6.49 -4.42
CA GLU A 61 16.09 5.75 -3.73
C GLU A 61 16.11 6.08 -2.24
N HIS A 62 16.50 5.09 -1.41
CA HIS A 62 16.47 5.20 0.04
C HIS A 62 17.28 6.42 0.55
N PHE A 63 18.50 6.59 0.03
CA PHE A 63 19.36 7.72 0.37
C PHE A 63 18.72 9.09 0.07
N THR A 64 18.09 9.22 -1.09
CA THR A 64 17.37 10.45 -1.48
C THR A 64 16.17 10.72 -0.57
N LYS A 65 15.44 9.65 -0.16
CA LYS A 65 14.34 9.76 0.80
C LYS A 65 14.81 10.32 2.13
N ASP A 66 15.91 9.80 2.65
CA ASP A 66 16.46 10.18 3.95
C ASP A 66 16.94 11.63 3.95
N ILE A 67 17.65 12.06 2.89
CA ILE A 67 18.12 13.46 2.77
C ILE A 67 16.94 14.42 2.78
N ARG A 68 15.96 14.21 1.91
CA ARG A 68 14.80 15.12 1.79
C ARG A 68 13.96 15.16 3.06
N GLN A 69 13.83 14.03 3.73
CA GLN A 69 13.12 13.96 5.01
C GLN A 69 13.87 14.77 6.08
N LYS A 70 15.20 14.62 6.18
CA LYS A 70 16.03 15.37 7.14
C LYS A 70 16.00 16.87 6.87
N GLU A 71 16.15 17.32 5.62
CA GLU A 71 16.07 18.73 5.23
C GLU A 71 14.71 19.34 5.62
N TRP A 72 13.62 18.60 5.41
CA TRP A 72 12.30 19.06 5.80
C TRP A 72 12.10 19.05 7.33
N GLN A 73 12.62 18.05 8.03
CA GLN A 73 12.59 17.98 9.50
C GLN A 73 13.40 19.11 10.14
N ALA A 74 14.57 19.44 9.59
CA ALA A 74 15.43 20.55 10.04
C ALA A 74 14.81 21.93 9.76
N GLY A 75 13.85 22.01 8.82
CA GLY A 75 13.25 23.30 8.42
C GLY A 75 13.96 23.98 7.24
N ASP A 76 15.01 23.38 6.68
CA ASP A 76 15.70 23.88 5.49
C ASP A 76 14.78 23.92 4.28
N THR A 77 13.84 22.99 4.22
CA THR A 77 12.73 22.93 3.27
C THR A 77 11.41 23.08 4.02
N ARG A 78 10.59 24.04 3.60
CA ARG A 78 9.31 24.35 4.25
C ARG A 78 8.21 23.36 3.93
N VAL A 79 8.08 22.93 2.67
CA VAL A 79 6.97 22.12 2.17
C VAL A 79 7.45 20.77 1.69
N MET A 80 6.86 19.71 2.24
CA MET A 80 7.01 18.36 1.72
C MET A 80 5.81 18.01 0.83
N VAL A 81 6.03 17.80 -0.47
CA VAL A 81 5.01 17.33 -1.40
C VAL A 81 5.13 15.83 -1.56
N ALA A 82 4.12 15.07 -1.19
CA ALA A 82 4.28 13.63 -1.07
C ALA A 82 3.08 12.83 -1.57
N THR A 83 3.34 11.56 -1.89
CA THR A 83 2.29 10.53 -1.94
C THR A 83 2.07 9.94 -0.53
N ASN A 84 1.09 9.04 -0.38
CA ASN A 84 0.82 8.28 0.86
C ASN A 84 2.05 7.51 1.40
N ALA A 85 3.10 7.31 0.57
CA ALA A 85 4.37 6.71 1.01
C ALA A 85 5.11 7.56 2.06
N PHE A 86 4.80 8.87 2.18
CA PHE A 86 5.34 9.74 3.20
C PHE A 86 4.47 9.67 4.44
N GLY A 87 4.82 8.77 5.35
CA GLY A 87 3.90 8.55 6.46
C GLY A 87 4.50 7.88 7.68
N MET A 88 4.90 6.64 7.60
CA MET A 88 5.40 5.90 8.77
C MET A 88 6.73 6.49 9.26
N GLY A 89 6.85 6.68 10.58
CA GLY A 89 8.07 7.16 11.21
C GLY A 89 8.33 8.68 11.11
N ILE A 90 7.38 9.47 10.60
CA ILE A 90 7.54 10.93 10.51
C ILE A 90 7.01 11.57 11.78
N ASP A 91 7.93 12.15 12.53
CA ASP A 91 7.63 12.90 13.75
C ASP A 91 8.20 14.32 13.70
N LYS A 92 7.46 15.22 13.04
CA LYS A 92 7.70 16.66 13.07
C LYS A 92 6.51 17.31 13.76
N SER A 93 6.75 17.92 14.91
CA SER A 93 5.69 18.44 15.79
C SER A 93 5.06 19.73 15.28
N ASP A 94 5.84 20.57 14.61
CA ASP A 94 5.50 21.94 14.20
C ASP A 94 4.87 22.06 12.81
N VAL A 95 4.23 21.00 12.30
CA VAL A 95 3.50 21.07 11.03
C VAL A 95 2.25 21.93 11.20
N ARG A 96 2.20 23.06 10.50
CA ARG A 96 1.08 24.02 10.60
C ARG A 96 -0.06 23.70 9.67
N ILE A 97 0.22 23.02 8.56
CA ILE A 97 -0.82 22.72 7.59
C ILE A 97 -0.54 21.40 6.84
N VAL A 98 -1.57 20.61 6.67
CA VAL A 98 -1.60 19.43 5.81
C VAL A 98 -2.65 19.65 4.72
N ILE A 99 -2.24 19.66 3.46
CA ILE A 99 -3.11 19.94 2.31
C ILE A 99 -3.24 18.67 1.48
N HIS A 100 -4.45 18.27 1.16
CA HIS A 100 -4.76 17.19 0.23
C HIS A 100 -5.22 17.77 -1.10
N MET A 101 -4.42 17.57 -2.15
CA MET A 101 -4.75 17.96 -3.53
C MET A 101 -5.75 17.00 -4.17
N ASP A 102 -5.76 15.75 -3.72
CA ASP A 102 -6.62 14.67 -4.17
C ASP A 102 -7.33 14.03 -2.98
N CYS A 103 -8.53 13.48 -3.21
CA CYS A 103 -9.21 12.69 -2.18
C CYS A 103 -8.36 11.48 -1.79
N PRO A 104 -8.09 11.26 -0.51
CA PRO A 104 -7.36 10.09 -0.01
C PRO A 104 -8.10 8.77 -0.30
N ASP A 105 -7.49 7.65 0.04
CA ASP A 105 -8.06 6.33 -0.26
C ASP A 105 -9.17 5.92 0.68
N SER A 106 -9.08 6.33 1.94
CA SER A 106 -10.08 6.07 2.98
C SER A 106 -10.15 7.23 3.98
N LEU A 107 -11.18 7.23 4.84
CA LEU A 107 -11.27 8.20 5.95
C LEU A 107 -10.14 8.00 6.95
N GLU A 108 -9.77 6.76 7.21
CA GLU A 108 -8.67 6.38 8.10
C GLU A 108 -7.35 6.96 7.57
N ALA A 109 -7.06 6.77 6.28
CA ALA A 109 -5.89 7.35 5.62
C ALA A 109 -5.91 8.88 5.73
N TYR A 110 -7.07 9.52 5.48
CA TYR A 110 -7.22 10.96 5.63
C TYR A 110 -6.90 11.44 7.05
N PHE A 111 -7.47 10.79 8.07
CA PHE A 111 -7.22 11.19 9.46
C PHE A 111 -5.77 10.89 9.90
N GLN A 112 -5.17 9.83 9.39
CA GLN A 112 -3.78 9.49 9.66
C GLN A 112 -2.83 10.54 9.05
N GLU A 113 -3.09 10.96 7.80
CA GLU A 113 -2.31 11.98 7.09
C GLU A 113 -2.53 13.37 7.69
N ALA A 114 -3.78 13.78 7.87
CA ALA A 114 -4.18 15.05 8.49
C ALA A 114 -3.67 15.16 9.93
N GLY A 115 -3.67 14.05 10.67
CA GLY A 115 -3.21 13.96 12.05
C GLY A 115 -1.71 14.26 12.27
N ARG A 116 -0.94 14.50 11.21
CA ARG A 116 0.45 14.98 11.29
C ARG A 116 0.53 16.45 11.65
N GLY A 117 -0.53 17.24 11.42
CA GLY A 117 -0.61 18.63 11.78
C GLY A 117 -0.73 18.87 13.29
N GLY A 118 -0.01 19.86 13.83
CA GLY A 118 -0.18 20.39 15.17
C GLY A 118 0.11 19.40 16.31
N ARG A 119 1.13 18.57 16.19
CA ARG A 119 1.52 17.64 17.25
C ARG A 119 2.07 18.33 18.49
N ASP A 120 2.57 19.53 18.34
CA ASP A 120 3.02 20.43 19.41
C ASP A 120 1.88 21.12 20.19
N GLY A 121 0.62 20.82 19.87
CA GLY A 121 -0.54 21.46 20.49
C GLY A 121 -0.92 22.81 19.90
N GLN A 122 -0.08 23.39 19.04
CA GLN A 122 -0.37 24.67 18.39
C GLN A 122 -1.41 24.49 17.27
N LYS A 123 -2.14 25.56 16.96
CA LYS A 123 -3.17 25.54 15.91
C LYS A 123 -2.60 25.09 14.57
N ALA A 124 -3.26 24.13 13.97
CA ALA A 124 -2.92 23.58 12.67
C ALA A 124 -4.17 23.34 11.82
N TYR A 125 -3.99 23.18 10.52
CA TYR A 125 -5.07 23.02 9.56
C TYR A 125 -4.87 21.76 8.73
N ALA A 126 -5.95 21.03 8.48
CA ALA A 126 -6.04 19.95 7.51
C ALA A 126 -7.01 20.38 6.41
N VAL A 127 -6.50 20.70 5.24
CA VAL A 127 -7.28 21.24 4.13
C VAL A 127 -7.38 20.22 3.02
N LEU A 128 -8.59 19.88 2.61
CA LEU A 128 -8.84 19.12 1.39
C LEU A 128 -9.30 20.10 0.30
N LEU A 129 -8.56 20.17 -0.79
CA LEU A 129 -8.95 20.89 -1.99
C LEU A 129 -9.83 20.01 -2.87
N TYR A 130 -11.09 20.38 -2.98
CA TYR A 130 -12.09 19.62 -3.69
C TYR A 130 -12.53 20.32 -4.99
N ASN A 131 -12.65 19.54 -6.05
CA ASN A 131 -13.26 19.95 -7.31
C ASN A 131 -14.40 19.00 -7.66
N PRO A 132 -15.53 19.46 -8.25
CA PRO A 132 -16.61 18.56 -8.66
C PRO A 132 -16.18 17.39 -9.55
N SER A 133 -15.10 17.55 -10.33
CA SER A 133 -14.52 16.45 -11.11
C SER A 133 -13.96 15.32 -10.24
N ASP A 134 -13.58 15.60 -8.98
CA ASP A 134 -13.02 14.59 -8.07
C ASP A 134 -14.06 13.55 -7.67
N ALA A 135 -15.33 13.92 -7.59
CA ALA A 135 -16.42 12.96 -7.37
C ALA A 135 -16.50 11.92 -8.49
N ARG A 136 -16.33 12.35 -9.74
CA ARG A 136 -16.32 11.45 -10.91
C ARG A 136 -15.08 10.55 -10.89
N LYS A 137 -13.91 11.11 -10.59
CA LYS A 137 -12.65 10.35 -10.45
C LYS A 137 -12.76 9.32 -9.31
N LEU A 138 -13.37 9.71 -8.18
CA LEU A 138 -13.58 8.81 -7.05
C LEU A 138 -14.54 7.67 -7.40
N ASN A 139 -15.67 7.95 -8.08
CA ASN A 139 -16.59 6.91 -8.52
C ASN A 139 -15.93 5.94 -9.51
N LYS A 140 -15.17 6.47 -10.48
CA LYS A 140 -14.42 5.63 -11.41
C LYS A 140 -13.44 4.73 -10.67
N ARG A 141 -12.69 5.27 -9.71
CA ARG A 141 -11.75 4.51 -8.89
C ARG A 141 -12.43 3.40 -8.08
N ILE A 142 -13.63 3.69 -7.50
CA ILE A 142 -14.41 2.66 -6.82
C ILE A 142 -14.78 1.52 -7.78
N ALA A 143 -15.25 1.86 -8.98
CA ALA A 143 -15.61 0.86 -9.98
C ALA A 143 -14.39 0.07 -10.48
N ASP A 144 -13.26 0.74 -10.64
CA ASP A 144 -12.02 0.12 -11.11
C ASP A 144 -11.39 -0.82 -10.07
N ASN A 145 -11.43 -0.43 -8.77
CA ASN A 145 -10.79 -1.22 -7.69
C ASN A 145 -11.70 -2.31 -7.10
N PHE A 146 -13.00 -2.25 -7.34
CA PHE A 146 -13.98 -3.19 -6.80
C PHE A 146 -14.90 -3.71 -7.91
N PRO A 147 -14.40 -4.57 -8.80
CA PRO A 147 -15.22 -5.24 -9.80
C PRO A 147 -16.38 -6.01 -9.15
N GLU A 148 -17.44 -6.27 -9.89
CA GLU A 148 -18.55 -7.09 -9.39
C GLU A 148 -18.08 -8.53 -9.08
N LYS A 149 -18.71 -9.16 -8.10
CA LYS A 149 -18.31 -10.51 -7.60
C LYS A 149 -18.18 -11.53 -8.71
N ASP A 150 -19.10 -11.54 -9.66
CA ASP A 150 -19.10 -12.47 -10.78
C ASP A 150 -17.90 -12.25 -11.71
N TYR A 151 -17.43 -11.02 -11.84
CA TYR A 151 -16.22 -10.74 -12.59
C TYR A 151 -14.98 -11.27 -11.86
N VAL A 152 -14.91 -11.13 -10.52
CA VAL A 152 -13.83 -11.70 -9.70
C VAL A 152 -13.80 -13.22 -9.82
N ARG A 153 -14.96 -13.87 -9.76
CA ARG A 153 -15.10 -15.32 -9.98
C ARG A 153 -14.62 -15.75 -11.36
N LYS A 154 -15.04 -15.01 -12.40
CA LYS A 154 -14.58 -15.23 -13.77
C LYS A 154 -13.06 -15.13 -13.89
N VAL A 155 -12.43 -14.14 -13.26
CA VAL A 155 -10.97 -13.98 -13.26
C VAL A 155 -10.30 -15.16 -12.55
N TYR A 156 -10.84 -15.63 -11.43
CA TYR A 156 -10.32 -16.78 -10.70
C TYR A 156 -10.34 -18.06 -11.54
N ASP A 157 -11.49 -18.38 -12.16
CA ASP A 157 -11.61 -19.53 -13.03
C ASP A 157 -10.72 -19.42 -14.26
N SER A 158 -10.66 -18.22 -14.89
CA SER A 158 -9.79 -17.96 -16.03
C SER A 158 -8.32 -18.19 -15.67
N LEU A 159 -7.89 -17.77 -14.47
CA LEU A 159 -6.52 -17.97 -13.98
C LEU A 159 -6.20 -19.45 -13.83
N ALA A 160 -7.12 -20.22 -13.23
CA ALA A 160 -6.96 -21.64 -13.07
C ALA A 160 -6.91 -22.39 -14.42
N TYR A 161 -7.76 -22.01 -15.37
CA TYR A 161 -7.72 -22.56 -16.73
C TYR A 161 -6.44 -22.18 -17.48
N TYR A 162 -5.94 -20.94 -17.29
CA TYR A 162 -4.72 -20.49 -17.94
C TYR A 162 -3.51 -21.34 -17.57
N TYR A 163 -3.46 -21.84 -16.35
CA TYR A 163 -2.41 -22.73 -15.85
C TYR A 163 -2.84 -24.21 -15.80
N GLN A 164 -3.99 -24.57 -16.36
CA GLN A 164 -4.51 -25.93 -16.42
C GLN A 164 -4.62 -26.62 -15.05
N ILE A 165 -5.00 -25.86 -14.02
CA ILE A 165 -5.16 -26.37 -12.66
C ILE A 165 -6.56 -26.98 -12.54
N GLY A 166 -6.62 -28.26 -12.16
CA GLY A 166 -7.89 -28.96 -11.88
C GLY A 166 -8.48 -28.58 -10.51
N VAL A 167 -9.79 -28.75 -10.37
CA VAL A 167 -10.46 -28.61 -9.06
C VAL A 167 -9.88 -29.63 -8.08
N GLY A 168 -9.59 -29.19 -6.84
CA GLY A 168 -8.97 -30.02 -5.81
C GLY A 168 -7.44 -30.15 -5.95
N SER A 169 -6.80 -29.28 -6.76
CA SER A 169 -5.35 -29.24 -6.91
C SER A 169 -4.85 -27.80 -7.01
N GLY A 170 -3.55 -27.60 -6.96
CA GLY A 170 -2.92 -26.31 -7.21
C GLY A 170 -2.12 -25.73 -6.04
N THR A 171 -2.35 -26.19 -4.81
CA THR A 171 -1.63 -25.70 -3.63
C THR A 171 -0.11 -25.74 -3.82
N GLY A 172 0.55 -24.62 -3.57
CA GLY A 172 2.02 -24.47 -3.65
C GLY A 172 2.58 -24.29 -5.07
N HIS A 173 1.76 -24.42 -6.13
CA HIS A 173 2.23 -24.16 -7.49
C HIS A 173 2.42 -22.67 -7.73
N THR A 174 3.55 -22.34 -8.32
CA THR A 174 3.93 -20.94 -8.63
C THR A 174 4.32 -20.81 -10.10
N PHE A 175 3.73 -19.85 -10.77
CA PHE A 175 3.90 -19.58 -12.19
C PHE A 175 4.35 -18.15 -12.44
N THR A 176 5.23 -17.95 -13.44
CA THR A 176 5.43 -16.61 -13.99
C THR A 176 4.14 -16.10 -14.60
N PHE A 177 3.81 -14.85 -14.32
CA PHE A 177 2.52 -14.29 -14.72
C PHE A 177 2.69 -13.01 -15.53
N ASP A 178 2.12 -13.01 -16.73
CA ASP A 178 2.03 -11.84 -17.59
C ASP A 178 0.56 -11.43 -17.71
N ILE A 179 0.18 -10.40 -16.97
CA ILE A 179 -1.22 -9.93 -16.94
C ILE A 179 -1.72 -9.50 -18.32
N ILE A 180 -0.82 -8.98 -19.20
CA ILE A 180 -1.21 -8.53 -20.53
C ILE A 180 -1.61 -9.73 -21.39
N LYS A 181 -0.79 -10.79 -21.39
CA LYS A 181 -1.09 -12.04 -22.11
C LYS A 181 -2.34 -12.70 -21.57
N PHE A 182 -2.46 -12.77 -20.26
CA PHE A 182 -3.63 -13.34 -19.58
C PHE A 182 -4.91 -12.60 -19.98
N CYS A 183 -4.93 -11.27 -19.86
CA CYS A 183 -6.11 -10.48 -20.22
C CYS A 183 -6.48 -10.58 -21.70
N ARG A 184 -5.49 -10.70 -22.60
CA ARG A 184 -5.76 -10.93 -24.03
C ARG A 184 -6.39 -12.30 -24.29
N ALA A 185 -5.88 -13.36 -23.63
CA ALA A 185 -6.37 -14.73 -23.82
C ALA A 185 -7.83 -14.89 -23.40
N TYR A 186 -8.27 -14.18 -22.38
CA TYR A 186 -9.62 -14.30 -21.81
C TYR A 186 -10.53 -13.08 -22.05
N HIS A 187 -10.10 -12.13 -22.88
CA HIS A 187 -10.83 -10.89 -23.19
C HIS A 187 -11.24 -10.12 -21.92
N LEU A 188 -10.30 -9.96 -21.00
CA LEU A 188 -10.51 -9.27 -19.73
C LEU A 188 -10.01 -7.82 -19.77
N SER A 189 -10.68 -6.94 -19.02
CA SER A 189 -10.14 -5.61 -18.74
C SER A 189 -8.94 -5.73 -17.81
N MET A 190 -7.79 -5.18 -18.19
CA MET A 190 -6.56 -5.25 -17.39
C MET A 190 -6.73 -4.65 -15.99
N THR A 191 -7.37 -3.48 -15.89
CA THR A 191 -7.64 -2.81 -14.61
C THR A 191 -8.50 -3.66 -13.68
N TRP A 192 -9.57 -4.26 -14.21
CA TRP A 192 -10.47 -5.08 -13.41
C TRP A 192 -9.90 -6.45 -13.11
N ALA A 193 -9.10 -7.02 -14.00
CA ALA A 193 -8.39 -8.27 -13.76
C ALA A 193 -7.35 -8.10 -12.65
N ASP A 194 -6.55 -7.04 -12.69
CA ASP A 194 -5.58 -6.70 -11.65
C ASP A 194 -6.25 -6.49 -10.29
N ALA A 195 -7.32 -5.69 -10.23
CA ALA A 195 -8.10 -5.51 -9.02
C ALA A 195 -8.71 -6.82 -8.50
N SER A 196 -9.21 -7.69 -9.40
CA SER A 196 -9.74 -9.00 -9.04
C SER A 196 -8.68 -9.93 -8.46
N LEU A 197 -7.47 -9.94 -9.04
CA LEU A 197 -6.35 -10.73 -8.53
C LEU A 197 -5.96 -10.29 -7.12
N HIS A 198 -5.90 -9.00 -6.84
CA HIS A 198 -5.68 -8.49 -5.49
C HIS A 198 -6.81 -8.84 -4.51
N ILE A 199 -8.06 -8.88 -4.97
CA ILE A 199 -9.18 -9.37 -4.16
C ILE A 199 -9.00 -10.85 -3.83
N ILE A 200 -8.67 -11.69 -4.82
CA ILE A 200 -8.45 -13.13 -4.64
C ILE A 200 -7.24 -13.39 -3.71
N GLU A 201 -6.22 -12.56 -3.79
CA GLU A 201 -5.07 -12.57 -2.87
C GLU A 201 -5.49 -12.27 -1.43
N ARG A 202 -6.27 -11.21 -1.19
CA ARG A 202 -6.80 -10.87 0.15
C ARG A 202 -7.69 -11.97 0.74
N LEU A 203 -8.37 -12.73 -0.10
CA LEU A 203 -9.13 -13.90 0.31
C LEU A 203 -8.24 -15.11 0.64
N GLY A 204 -6.93 -15.01 0.42
CA GLY A 204 -5.95 -16.06 0.73
C GLY A 204 -5.98 -17.25 -0.20
N TYR A 205 -6.41 -17.08 -1.46
CA TYR A 205 -6.37 -18.15 -2.47
C TYR A 205 -5.09 -18.15 -3.28
N ILE A 206 -4.54 -16.97 -3.53
CA ILE A 206 -3.30 -16.79 -4.30
C ILE A 206 -2.37 -15.79 -3.61
N VAL A 207 -1.11 -15.79 -4.03
CA VAL A 207 -0.19 -14.63 -3.93
C VAL A 207 -0.05 -14.08 -5.34
N TYR A 208 -0.30 -12.80 -5.50
CA TYR A 208 -0.15 -12.09 -6.77
C TYR A 208 0.90 -11.01 -6.66
N GLU A 209 1.97 -11.14 -7.43
CA GLU A 209 3.08 -10.21 -7.45
C GLU A 209 3.32 -9.70 -8.87
N ASN A 210 3.00 -8.44 -9.11
CA ASN A 210 3.14 -7.81 -10.43
C ASN A 210 4.35 -6.87 -10.54
N GLU A 211 5.04 -6.57 -9.42
CA GLU A 211 6.26 -5.76 -9.45
C GLU A 211 7.51 -6.65 -9.48
N PRO A 212 8.37 -6.54 -10.52
CA PRO A 212 9.64 -7.25 -10.55
C PRO A 212 10.59 -6.69 -9.48
N ASN A 213 11.38 -7.54 -8.83
CA ASN A 213 12.39 -7.25 -7.81
C ASN A 213 11.90 -7.11 -6.35
N ASN A 214 10.79 -7.68 -5.97
CA ASN A 214 10.48 -7.80 -4.55
C ASN A 214 11.42 -8.80 -3.87
N SER A 215 11.83 -8.47 -2.64
CA SER A 215 12.62 -9.35 -1.78
C SER A 215 11.87 -10.66 -1.53
N ALA A 216 12.63 -11.74 -1.29
CA ALA A 216 12.08 -13.00 -0.84
C ALA A 216 11.21 -12.80 0.40
N ARG A 217 10.18 -13.62 0.57
CA ARG A 217 9.32 -13.58 1.75
C ARG A 217 8.92 -14.98 2.21
N LEU A 218 8.70 -15.12 3.50
CA LEU A 218 8.22 -16.39 4.07
C LEU A 218 7.30 -16.18 5.27
N MET A 219 6.54 -17.22 5.58
CA MET A 219 5.70 -17.33 6.76
C MET A 219 5.81 -18.76 7.30
N PHE A 220 5.95 -18.94 8.62
CA PHE A 220 5.85 -20.26 9.23
C PHE A 220 4.42 -20.78 9.18
N LEU A 221 4.24 -22.02 8.76
CA LEU A 221 2.96 -22.73 8.78
C LEU A 221 2.73 -23.45 10.11
N LEU A 222 3.84 -23.83 10.77
CA LEU A 222 3.83 -24.41 12.11
C LEU A 222 3.79 -23.31 13.17
N SER A 223 3.12 -23.61 14.28
CA SER A 223 3.20 -22.76 15.48
C SER A 223 4.61 -22.81 16.08
N ARG A 224 4.92 -21.82 16.94
CA ARG A 224 6.23 -21.76 17.61
C ARG A 224 6.52 -23.03 18.43
N SER A 225 5.51 -23.58 19.12
CA SER A 225 5.64 -24.82 19.89
C SER A 225 5.90 -26.05 19.01
N GLN A 226 5.24 -26.15 17.87
CA GLN A 226 5.46 -27.22 16.91
C GLN A 226 6.84 -27.14 16.25
N LEU A 227 7.36 -25.95 16.01
CA LEU A 227 8.69 -25.75 15.45
C LEU A 227 9.79 -26.27 16.39
N TYR A 228 9.65 -26.11 17.72
CA TYR A 228 10.58 -26.65 18.73
C TYR A 228 10.48 -28.17 18.90
N LEU A 229 9.41 -28.79 18.45
CA LEU A 229 9.21 -30.25 18.51
C LEU A 229 9.67 -30.96 17.24
N LEU A 230 10.27 -30.24 16.29
CA LEU A 230 10.80 -30.86 15.07
C LEU A 230 12.07 -31.66 15.41
N ASP A 231 11.90 -32.98 15.48
CA ASP A 231 12.99 -33.92 15.52
C ASP A 231 13.58 -34.11 14.09
N ASN A 232 14.86 -34.37 13.96
CA ASN A 232 15.58 -34.63 12.70
C ASN A 232 15.87 -33.40 11.83
N LEU A 233 16.16 -32.26 12.41
CA LEU A 233 16.79 -31.17 11.70
C LEU A 233 18.30 -31.37 11.61
N SER A 234 18.90 -31.09 10.47
CA SER A 234 20.36 -31.02 10.35
C SER A 234 20.90 -29.76 11.05
N PRO A 235 22.16 -29.75 11.49
CA PRO A 235 22.73 -28.54 12.10
C PRO A 235 22.66 -27.29 11.24
N ARG A 236 22.64 -27.44 9.91
CA ARG A 236 22.47 -26.33 8.96
C ARG A 236 21.03 -25.81 8.94
N GLU A 237 20.06 -26.70 9.02
CA GLU A 237 18.64 -26.34 9.09
C GLU A 237 18.31 -25.62 10.41
N GLU A 238 18.86 -26.09 11.53
CA GLU A 238 18.74 -25.42 12.84
C GLU A 238 19.35 -24.03 12.79
N ALA A 239 20.56 -23.88 12.24
CA ALA A 239 21.21 -22.58 12.10
C ALA A 239 20.38 -21.59 11.24
N ALA A 240 19.74 -22.09 10.18
CA ALA A 240 18.88 -21.28 9.34
C ALA A 240 17.61 -20.82 10.07
N ILE A 241 16.95 -21.71 10.83
CA ILE A 241 15.78 -21.38 11.66
C ILE A 241 16.16 -20.35 12.74
N ASP A 242 17.27 -20.56 13.43
CA ASP A 242 17.75 -19.67 14.47
C ASP A 242 18.05 -18.26 13.93
N ALA A 243 18.71 -18.20 12.75
CA ALA A 243 18.95 -16.94 12.06
C ALA A 243 17.64 -16.22 11.68
N LEU A 244 16.64 -16.95 11.15
CA LEU A 244 15.32 -16.39 10.81
C LEU A 244 14.62 -15.80 12.04
N LEU A 245 14.57 -16.56 13.13
CA LEU A 245 13.87 -16.14 14.36
C LEU A 245 14.54 -14.95 15.05
N ARG A 246 15.87 -14.80 14.88
CA ARG A 246 16.62 -13.66 15.44
C ARG A 246 16.57 -12.41 14.58
N LEU A 247 16.50 -12.56 13.26
CA LEU A 247 16.52 -11.43 12.32
C LEU A 247 15.15 -10.81 12.06
N TYR A 248 14.09 -11.62 12.13
CA TYR A 248 12.78 -11.19 11.69
C TYR A 248 11.70 -11.47 12.74
N GLY A 249 10.86 -10.45 12.99
CA GLY A 249 9.62 -10.59 13.76
C GLY A 249 8.41 -10.86 12.87
N GLY A 250 7.33 -11.40 13.45
CA GLY A 250 6.06 -11.57 12.73
C GLY A 250 5.93 -12.80 11.83
N LEU A 251 6.99 -13.60 11.69
CA LEU A 251 7.07 -14.77 10.80
C LEU A 251 5.94 -15.83 10.98
N PHE A 252 5.27 -15.84 12.12
CA PHE A 252 4.18 -16.78 12.42
C PHE A 252 2.79 -16.23 12.14
N ASN A 253 2.68 -14.92 11.87
CA ASN A 253 1.39 -14.23 11.74
C ASN A 253 1.10 -13.84 10.29
N ASP A 254 2.15 -13.46 9.54
CA ASP A 254 2.02 -13.00 8.16
C ASP A 254 3.34 -13.17 7.40
N TYR A 255 3.26 -13.01 6.07
CA TYR A 255 4.45 -13.01 5.22
C TYR A 255 5.40 -11.87 5.56
N THR A 256 6.61 -12.23 5.96
CA THR A 256 7.67 -11.27 6.27
C THR A 256 8.71 -11.28 5.15
N TYR A 257 9.06 -10.09 4.67
CA TYR A 257 10.16 -9.94 3.71
C TYR A 257 11.49 -10.27 4.36
N ILE A 258 12.29 -11.08 3.66
CA ILE A 258 13.59 -11.55 4.12
C ILE A 258 14.68 -11.23 3.10
N ASP A 259 15.91 -11.15 3.61
CA ASP A 259 17.12 -11.09 2.81
C ASP A 259 17.90 -12.41 2.99
N GLU A 260 17.95 -13.22 1.93
CA GLU A 260 18.60 -14.52 1.95
C GLU A 260 20.12 -14.41 2.19
N GLN A 261 20.76 -13.30 1.77
CA GLN A 261 22.18 -13.07 2.03
C GLN A 261 22.45 -12.77 3.51
N LEU A 262 21.58 -11.98 4.13
CA LEU A 262 21.67 -11.66 5.56
C LEU A 262 21.48 -12.92 6.42
N ILE A 263 20.53 -13.79 6.05
CA ILE A 263 20.32 -15.08 6.70
C ILE A 263 21.57 -15.96 6.53
N ALA A 264 22.10 -16.03 5.31
CA ALA A 264 23.31 -16.83 5.03
C ALA A 264 24.49 -16.38 5.89
N HIS A 265 24.75 -15.08 5.96
CA HIS A 265 25.80 -14.53 6.82
C HIS A 265 25.57 -14.86 8.29
N LYS A 266 24.33 -14.71 8.80
CA LYS A 266 24.01 -14.96 10.21
C LYS A 266 24.07 -16.44 10.60
N ALA A 267 23.71 -17.33 9.68
CA ALA A 267 23.74 -18.79 9.88
C ALA A 267 25.09 -19.43 9.58
N GLY A 268 26.08 -18.69 9.03
CA GLY A 268 27.36 -19.26 8.59
C GLY A 268 27.19 -20.18 7.37
N LEU A 269 26.24 -19.90 6.50
CA LEU A 269 25.89 -20.70 5.32
C LEU A 269 26.13 -19.90 4.04
N THR A 270 26.17 -20.59 2.90
CA THR A 270 26.11 -19.92 1.60
C THR A 270 24.68 -19.55 1.24
N HIS A 271 24.50 -18.53 0.40
CA HIS A 271 23.18 -18.13 -0.13
C HIS A 271 22.43 -19.32 -0.77
N GLN A 272 23.14 -20.14 -1.55
CA GLN A 272 22.54 -21.31 -2.20
C GLN A 272 22.07 -22.37 -1.18
N GLN A 273 22.81 -22.57 -0.08
CA GLN A 273 22.40 -23.48 1.00
C GLN A 273 21.13 -22.98 1.69
N VAL A 274 21.06 -21.68 2.02
CA VAL A 274 19.85 -21.07 2.60
C VAL A 274 18.65 -21.23 1.66
N TYR A 275 18.80 -20.90 0.38
CA TYR A 275 17.74 -21.09 -0.61
C TYR A 275 17.22 -22.53 -0.65
N MET A 276 18.11 -23.52 -0.68
CA MET A 276 17.73 -24.95 -0.71
C MET A 276 17.05 -25.40 0.59
N ILE A 277 17.51 -24.92 1.75
CA ILE A 277 16.90 -25.20 3.05
C ILE A 277 15.48 -24.63 3.11
N LEU A 278 15.31 -23.37 2.73
CA LEU A 278 13.99 -22.71 2.74
C LEU A 278 13.00 -23.40 1.78
N LYS A 279 13.49 -23.81 0.61
CA LYS A 279 12.71 -24.60 -0.36
C LYS A 279 12.31 -25.96 0.19
N ASN A 280 13.23 -26.66 0.88
CA ASN A 280 12.95 -27.94 1.53
C ASN A 280 11.93 -27.79 2.67
N PHE A 281 12.09 -26.76 3.51
CA PHE A 281 11.12 -26.46 4.56
C PHE A 281 9.73 -26.16 4.00
N SER A 282 9.66 -25.48 2.85
CA SER A 282 8.40 -25.23 2.17
C SER A 282 7.76 -26.53 1.64
N ALA A 283 8.55 -27.44 1.08
CA ALA A 283 8.08 -28.77 0.65
C ALA A 283 7.61 -29.67 1.82
N ARG A 284 8.21 -29.49 3.01
CA ARG A 284 7.83 -30.20 4.25
C ARG A 284 6.70 -29.51 5.01
N HIS A 285 6.08 -28.46 4.46
CA HIS A 285 5.04 -27.66 5.10
C HIS A 285 5.41 -27.06 6.48
N ILE A 286 6.70 -26.84 6.73
CA ILE A 286 7.21 -26.17 7.94
C ILE A 286 6.96 -24.66 7.83
N LEU A 287 7.24 -24.09 6.65
CA LEU A 287 7.00 -22.71 6.30
C LEU A 287 6.58 -22.61 4.83
N HIS A 288 6.03 -21.49 4.44
CA HIS A 288 5.81 -21.16 3.02
C HIS A 288 6.85 -20.13 2.59
N PHE A 289 7.72 -20.52 1.66
CA PHE A 289 8.80 -19.70 1.15
C PHE A 289 8.51 -19.25 -0.28
N ILE A 290 8.52 -17.94 -0.49
CA ILE A 290 8.39 -17.31 -1.81
C ILE A 290 9.74 -16.63 -2.11
N PRO A 291 10.56 -17.22 -3.00
CA PRO A 291 11.87 -16.68 -3.32
C PRO A 291 11.78 -15.35 -4.09
N GLN A 292 12.85 -14.55 -4.01
CA GLN A 292 12.96 -13.37 -4.86
C GLN A 292 12.86 -13.75 -6.33
N ARG A 293 11.97 -13.08 -7.05
CA ARG A 293 11.80 -13.28 -8.49
C ARG A 293 11.97 -11.96 -9.23
N LYS A 294 12.62 -12.02 -10.37
CA LYS A 294 12.80 -10.87 -11.26
C LYS A 294 11.61 -10.65 -12.21
N MET A 295 10.65 -11.56 -12.19
CA MET A 295 9.46 -11.52 -13.06
C MET A 295 8.18 -11.61 -12.22
N PRO A 296 7.10 -10.96 -12.64
CA PRO A 296 5.78 -11.11 -12.02
C PRO A 296 5.37 -12.57 -11.90
N TYR A 297 4.65 -12.93 -10.84
CA TYR A 297 4.21 -14.31 -10.62
C TYR A 297 2.89 -14.40 -9.87
N VAL A 298 2.26 -15.56 -10.00
CA VAL A 298 1.10 -15.99 -9.19
C VAL A 298 1.43 -17.32 -8.54
N SER A 299 1.13 -17.45 -7.24
CA SER A 299 1.26 -18.69 -6.49
C SER A 299 -0.08 -19.08 -5.87
N PHE A 300 -0.51 -20.32 -6.05
CA PHE A 300 -1.74 -20.84 -5.45
C PHE A 300 -1.47 -21.27 -4.00
N LEU A 301 -2.19 -20.66 -3.06
CA LEU A 301 -2.07 -20.94 -1.62
C LEU A 301 -3.00 -22.08 -1.18
N ARG A 302 -4.06 -22.33 -1.94
CA ARG A 302 -5.07 -23.35 -1.68
C ARG A 302 -5.37 -24.10 -2.96
N ASP A 303 -5.93 -25.29 -2.81
CA ASP A 303 -6.44 -26.06 -3.94
C ASP A 303 -7.59 -25.31 -4.61
N ARG A 304 -7.64 -25.42 -5.92
CA ARG A 304 -8.69 -24.82 -6.73
C ARG A 304 -10.06 -25.34 -6.29
N ILE A 305 -10.98 -24.42 -6.12
CA ILE A 305 -12.42 -24.68 -6.03
C ILE A 305 -13.11 -24.13 -7.28
N ASP A 306 -14.38 -24.48 -7.49
CA ASP A 306 -15.18 -23.82 -8.52
C ASP A 306 -15.38 -22.35 -8.18
N GLY A 307 -15.31 -21.46 -9.17
CA GLY A 307 -15.43 -20.02 -8.96
C GLY A 307 -16.74 -19.61 -8.26
N ASP A 308 -17.82 -20.33 -8.53
CA ASP A 308 -19.13 -20.10 -7.87
C ASP A 308 -19.07 -20.31 -6.36
N LYS A 309 -18.20 -21.20 -5.88
CA LYS A 309 -17.96 -21.47 -4.46
C LYS A 309 -16.96 -20.51 -3.82
N LEU A 310 -16.37 -19.58 -4.60
CA LEU A 310 -15.47 -18.59 -4.08
C LEU A 310 -16.24 -17.65 -3.15
N ASP A 311 -15.98 -17.76 -1.85
CA ASP A 311 -16.62 -16.89 -0.84
C ASP A 311 -15.96 -15.52 -0.85
N ILE A 312 -16.58 -14.61 -1.58
CA ILE A 312 -16.17 -13.21 -1.61
C ILE A 312 -16.93 -12.50 -0.49
N THR A 313 -16.31 -12.52 0.69
CA THR A 313 -16.91 -11.96 1.91
C THR A 313 -17.18 -10.46 1.79
N HIS A 314 -18.11 -9.97 2.62
CA HIS A 314 -18.45 -8.55 2.68
C HIS A 314 -17.24 -7.69 3.10
N GLU A 315 -16.33 -8.24 3.89
CA GLU A 315 -15.14 -7.54 4.41
C GLU A 315 -14.23 -7.00 3.31
N VAL A 316 -14.05 -7.76 2.23
CA VAL A 316 -13.25 -7.31 1.07
C VAL A 316 -13.87 -6.08 0.39
N TYR A 317 -15.20 -5.92 0.48
CA TYR A 317 -15.94 -4.77 -0.06
C TYR A 317 -16.25 -3.70 0.99
N GLU A 318 -15.85 -3.87 2.24
CA GLU A 318 -15.96 -2.84 3.29
C GLU A 318 -15.22 -1.56 2.86
N ASP A 319 -14.04 -1.69 2.27
CA ASP A 319 -13.28 -0.57 1.70
C ASP A 319 -14.09 0.17 0.62
N ARG A 320 -14.92 -0.52 -0.16
CA ARG A 320 -15.86 0.11 -1.10
C ARG A 320 -16.86 1.02 -0.39
N LYS A 321 -17.37 0.60 0.77
CA LYS A 321 -18.25 1.45 1.59
C LYS A 321 -17.48 2.63 2.15
N ASN A 322 -16.28 2.42 2.67
CA ASN A 322 -15.44 3.46 3.24
C ASN A 322 -15.11 4.55 2.21
N ILE A 323 -14.81 4.18 0.97
CA ILE A 323 -14.61 5.14 -0.13
C ILE A 323 -15.93 5.84 -0.51
N LYS A 324 -17.09 5.17 -0.45
CA LYS A 324 -18.40 5.82 -0.64
C LYS A 324 -18.72 6.81 0.48
N TYR A 325 -18.31 6.52 1.73
CA TYR A 325 -18.41 7.46 2.85
C TYR A 325 -17.54 8.69 2.66
N LEU A 326 -16.31 8.53 2.10
CA LEU A 326 -15.47 9.67 1.70
C LEU A 326 -16.23 10.63 0.79
N ARG A 327 -16.92 10.10 -0.23
CA ARG A 327 -17.74 10.92 -1.12
C ARG A 327 -18.82 11.68 -0.34
N LYS A 328 -19.54 11.01 0.56
CA LYS A 328 -20.56 11.64 1.37
C LYS A 328 -19.98 12.71 2.31
N TYR A 329 -18.80 12.45 2.86
CA TYR A 329 -18.12 13.35 3.78
C TYR A 329 -17.58 14.61 3.07
N PHE A 330 -16.95 14.44 1.91
CA PHE A 330 -16.28 15.53 1.19
C PHE A 330 -17.17 16.19 0.12
N CYS A 331 -18.15 15.47 -0.41
CA CYS A 331 -19.00 15.96 -1.50
C CYS A 331 -20.43 16.28 -1.04
N CYS A 332 -20.69 16.32 0.26
CA CYS A 332 -22.02 16.64 0.77
C CYS A 332 -22.35 18.11 0.44
N GLU A 333 -23.24 18.31 -0.53
CA GLU A 333 -23.76 19.61 -0.99
C GLU A 333 -24.67 20.30 0.03
N LYS A 334 -24.33 20.32 1.29
CA LYS A 334 -24.97 21.29 2.17
C LYS A 334 -24.24 22.61 1.98
N LYS A 335 -24.73 23.39 1.04
CA LYS A 335 -24.43 24.81 0.86
C LYS A 335 -24.59 25.53 2.21
N ASN A 336 -23.52 25.62 2.96
CA ASN A 336 -23.40 26.73 3.88
C ASN A 336 -23.08 27.98 3.05
N ARG A 337 -23.84 29.05 3.27
CA ARG A 337 -23.81 30.33 2.53
C ARG A 337 -22.44 31.02 2.48
N LEU A 338 -21.37 30.40 2.96
CA LEU A 338 -20.00 30.96 3.03
C LEU A 338 -18.97 30.18 2.20
N GLY A 339 -19.36 29.20 1.37
CA GLY A 339 -18.42 28.48 0.49
C GLY A 339 -17.33 27.65 1.20
N THR A 340 -17.38 27.55 2.52
CA THR A 340 -16.40 26.83 3.33
C THR A 340 -17.12 25.92 4.29
N VAL A 341 -16.92 24.59 4.20
CA VAL A 341 -17.39 23.64 5.20
C VAL A 341 -16.30 23.53 6.26
N ALA A 342 -16.45 24.27 7.35
CA ALA A 342 -15.64 24.09 8.54
C ALA A 342 -16.34 23.09 9.46
N HIS A 343 -15.80 21.90 9.64
CA HIS A 343 -16.17 21.03 10.76
C HIS A 343 -15.26 21.36 11.92
N THR A 344 -15.71 22.21 12.83
CA THR A 344 -15.13 22.36 14.16
C THR A 344 -15.56 21.14 14.99
N CYS A 345 -14.64 20.30 15.36
CA CYS A 345 -14.85 19.41 16.50
C CYS A 345 -14.87 20.28 17.77
N ASN A 346 -16.03 20.39 18.40
CA ASN A 346 -16.15 20.84 19.78
C ASN A 346 -15.60 19.79 20.75
#